data_ff1d23d7865965c9650c728894fa7cb9
#
_entry.id   ff1d23d7865965c9650c728894fa7cb9
#
_cell.length_a   1.000
_cell.length_b   1.000
_cell.length_c   1.000
_cell.angle_alpha   90.00
_cell.angle_beta   90.00
_cell.angle_gamma   90.00
#
_symmetry.space_group_name_H-M   'P 1'
#
loop_
_entity.id
_entity.type
_entity.pdbx_description
1 polymer ?
#
loop_
_entity_poly.entity_id
_entity_poly.type
_entity_poly.pdbx_seq_one_letter_code
_entity_poly.pdbx_strand_id
1 'polypeptide(L)'
;DPYNCLTLCSGSLNANPNNNVADIVRKHCDRIAFAHIRNVKHFENGDFSEASHRDCDGDTRILDVLKAYHDCGFEGYIRPDHGRHLWTEGPGNVRPGYGLYDRALGIMYMLGVWDMLDKLEGK
;
A
#
# COMPACT_ATOMS: atom_id res chain seq x y z
N ASP A 1 23.77 -10.01 6.91
CA ASP A 1 24.16 -8.75 6.28
C ASP A 1 23.07 -7.71 6.53
N PRO A 2 23.36 -6.56 7.17
CA PRO A 2 22.38 -5.52 7.51
C PRO A 2 21.76 -4.86 6.27
N TYR A 3 22.40 -4.97 5.11
CA TYR A 3 21.89 -4.41 3.86
C TYR A 3 21.00 -5.37 3.07
N ASN A 4 20.89 -6.63 3.48
CA ASN A 4 19.96 -7.58 2.87
C ASN A 4 18.56 -7.40 3.46
N CYS A 5 17.85 -6.38 2.97
CA CYS A 5 16.54 -5.97 3.43
C CYS A 5 15.43 -6.41 2.49
N LEU A 6 14.19 -6.20 2.92
CA LEU A 6 12.98 -6.52 2.17
C LEU A 6 12.41 -5.28 1.48
N THR A 7 11.93 -5.47 0.26
CA THR A 7 10.88 -4.63 -0.32
C THR A 7 9.55 -5.34 -0.10
N LEU A 8 8.69 -4.79 0.72
CA LEU A 8 7.39 -5.40 1.01
C LEU A 8 6.29 -4.72 0.20
N CYS A 9 5.58 -5.50 -0.62
CA CYS A 9 4.43 -5.02 -1.37
C CYS A 9 3.13 -5.58 -0.76
N SER A 10 2.29 -4.69 -0.22
CA SER A 10 1.04 -5.08 0.42
C SER A 10 0.09 -5.80 -0.54
N GLY A 11 -0.06 -5.31 -1.77
CA GLY A 11 -0.94 -5.94 -2.75
C GLY A 11 -0.44 -7.29 -3.25
N SER A 12 0.89 -7.48 -3.37
CA SER A 12 1.45 -8.79 -3.73
C SER A 12 1.20 -9.84 -2.66
N LEU A 13 1.33 -9.45 -1.38
CA LEU A 13 1.01 -10.34 -0.27
C LEU A 13 -0.49 -10.60 -0.15
N ASN A 14 -1.30 -9.56 -0.35
CA ASN A 14 -2.75 -9.67 -0.26
C ASN A 14 -3.39 -10.29 -1.52
N ALA A 15 -2.62 -10.63 -2.56
CA ALA A 15 -3.11 -11.52 -3.62
C ALA A 15 -3.60 -12.87 -3.06
N ASN A 16 -3.03 -13.29 -1.93
CA ASN A 16 -3.61 -14.35 -1.10
C ASN A 16 -4.46 -13.71 0.02
N PRO A 17 -5.80 -13.84 -0.01
CA PRO A 17 -6.69 -13.20 0.96
C PRO A 17 -6.51 -13.72 2.40
N ASN A 18 -5.82 -14.84 2.60
CA ASN A 18 -5.53 -15.37 3.93
C ASN A 18 -4.34 -14.68 4.64
N ASN A 19 -3.60 -13.83 3.92
CA ASN A 19 -2.50 -13.09 4.53
C ASN A 19 -3.01 -11.87 5.31
N ASN A 20 -2.63 -11.76 6.57
CA ASN A 20 -2.75 -10.51 7.30
C ASN A 20 -1.48 -9.67 7.08
N VAL A 21 -1.55 -8.74 6.14
CA VAL A 21 -0.38 -7.95 5.73
C VAL A 21 0.12 -7.05 6.86
N ALA A 22 -0.77 -6.47 7.66
CA ALA A 22 -0.38 -5.63 8.80
C ALA A 22 0.43 -6.42 9.85
N ASP A 23 0.06 -7.67 10.11
CA ASP A 23 0.81 -8.53 11.03
C ASP A 23 2.17 -8.93 10.44
N ILE A 24 2.24 -9.14 9.13
CA ILE A 24 3.53 -9.39 8.45
C ILE A 24 4.44 -8.17 8.57
N VAL A 25 3.90 -6.95 8.40
CA VAL A 25 4.66 -5.71 8.62
C VAL A 25 5.19 -5.65 10.05
N ARG A 26 4.34 -5.79 11.06
CA ARG A 26 4.75 -5.75 12.47
C ARG A 26 5.86 -6.74 12.79
N LYS A 27 5.77 -7.94 12.22
CA LYS A 27 6.75 -9.01 12.47
C LYS A 27 8.11 -8.78 11.84
N HIS A 28 8.17 -8.05 10.72
CA HIS A 28 9.37 -7.93 9.90
C HIS A 28 9.80 -6.47 9.66
N CYS A 29 9.25 -5.51 10.40
CA CYS A 29 9.50 -4.09 10.21
C CYS A 29 10.99 -3.73 10.21
N ASP A 30 11.75 -4.35 11.10
CA ASP A 30 13.20 -4.18 11.22
C ASP A 30 14.00 -4.62 9.98
N ARG A 31 13.36 -5.39 9.11
CA ARG A 31 13.97 -5.90 7.87
C ARG A 31 13.43 -5.25 6.61
N ILE A 32 12.40 -4.43 6.73
CA ILE A 32 11.78 -3.74 5.58
C ILE A 32 12.49 -2.41 5.37
N ALA A 33 13.12 -2.23 4.21
CA ALA A 33 13.73 -0.96 3.82
C ALA A 33 12.86 -0.15 2.85
N PHE A 34 11.94 -0.81 2.14
CA PHE A 34 11.09 -0.18 1.16
C PHE A 34 9.69 -0.80 1.17
N ALA A 35 8.68 0.03 1.31
CA ALA A 35 7.28 -0.37 1.35
C ALA A 35 6.52 0.05 0.08
N HIS A 36 5.88 -0.90 -0.56
CA HIS A 36 4.91 -0.67 -1.62
C HIS A 36 3.51 -0.79 -1.04
N ILE A 37 2.76 0.31 -1.02
CA ILE A 37 1.38 0.33 -0.57
C ILE A 37 0.48 0.18 -1.80
N ARG A 38 -0.17 -0.95 -1.89
CA ARG A 38 -1.04 -1.34 -2.99
C ARG A 38 -2.29 -1.99 -2.44
N ASN A 39 -3.44 -1.54 -2.90
CA ASN A 39 -4.71 -2.11 -2.54
C ASN A 39 -5.22 -2.99 -3.68
N VAL A 40 -5.79 -4.13 -3.33
CA VAL A 40 -6.43 -5.04 -4.28
C VAL A 40 -7.85 -5.38 -3.84
N LYS A 41 -8.71 -5.62 -4.81
CA LYS A 41 -10.08 -6.08 -4.62
C LYS A 41 -10.19 -7.51 -5.13
N HIS A 42 -10.64 -8.43 -4.27
CA HIS A 42 -10.88 -9.83 -4.64
C HIS A 42 -12.28 -10.03 -5.20
N PHE A 43 -12.43 -11.07 -6.02
CA PHE A 43 -13.69 -11.51 -6.59
C PHE A 43 -13.96 -12.97 -6.22
N GLU A 44 -15.23 -13.36 -6.26
CA GLU A 44 -15.69 -14.71 -5.88
C GLU A 44 -15.05 -15.84 -6.70
N ASN A 45 -14.66 -15.55 -7.94
CA ASN A 45 -14.00 -16.50 -8.83
C ASN A 45 -12.50 -16.72 -8.52
N GLY A 46 -11.98 -16.05 -7.49
CA GLY A 46 -10.56 -16.11 -7.11
C GLY A 46 -9.64 -15.11 -7.81
N ASP A 47 -10.16 -14.32 -8.75
CA ASP A 47 -9.43 -13.23 -9.37
C ASP A 47 -9.29 -12.04 -8.41
N PHE A 48 -8.38 -11.12 -8.73
CA PHE A 48 -8.31 -9.81 -8.07
C PHE A 48 -7.96 -8.71 -9.06
N SER A 49 -8.28 -7.48 -8.71
CA SER A 49 -7.91 -6.30 -9.49
C SER A 49 -7.29 -5.22 -8.63
N GLU A 50 -6.64 -4.25 -9.28
CA GLU A 50 -6.19 -3.02 -8.60
C GLU A 50 -7.39 -2.26 -8.03
N ALA A 51 -7.25 -1.76 -6.82
CA ALA A 51 -8.20 -0.86 -6.18
C ALA A 51 -7.55 0.49 -5.87
N SER A 52 -8.35 1.51 -5.54
CA SER A 52 -7.79 2.76 -5.04
C SER A 52 -7.09 2.51 -3.69
N HIS A 53 -6.22 3.43 -3.29
CA HIS A 53 -5.54 3.33 -2.00
C HIS A 53 -6.47 3.54 -0.79
N ARG A 54 -7.71 4.00 -1.00
CA ARG A 54 -8.69 4.08 0.08
C ARG A 54 -9.03 2.69 0.61
N ASP A 55 -9.09 2.59 1.93
CA ASP A 55 -9.34 1.31 2.62
C ASP A 55 -10.66 0.65 2.18
N CYS A 56 -11.70 1.46 2.00
CA CYS A 56 -13.05 0.98 1.65
C CYS A 56 -13.19 0.50 0.19
N ASP A 57 -12.21 0.74 -0.67
CA ASP A 57 -12.30 0.43 -2.11
C ASP A 57 -11.66 -0.93 -2.46
N GLY A 58 -10.96 -1.55 -1.51
CA GLY A 58 -10.31 -2.85 -1.68
C GLY A 58 -10.28 -3.68 -0.41
N ASP A 59 -9.51 -4.74 -0.42
CA ASP A 59 -9.50 -5.74 0.65
C ASP A 59 -8.14 -5.85 1.38
N THR A 60 -7.16 -4.98 1.05
CA THR A 60 -5.81 -5.03 1.65
C THR A 60 -5.77 -4.41 3.07
N ARG A 61 -6.82 -3.70 3.49
CA ARG A 61 -6.86 -3.03 4.80
C ARG A 61 -5.69 -2.03 4.94
N ILE A 62 -5.62 -1.09 4.01
CA ILE A 62 -4.52 -0.11 3.89
C ILE A 62 -4.31 0.69 5.18
N LEU A 63 -5.39 1.04 5.90
CA LEU A 63 -5.27 1.74 7.18
C LEU A 63 -4.51 0.92 8.22
N ASP A 64 -4.79 -0.39 8.32
CA ASP A 64 -4.09 -1.27 9.26
C ASP A 64 -2.61 -1.45 8.86
N VAL A 65 -2.33 -1.51 7.55
CA VAL A 65 -0.97 -1.63 7.03
C VAL A 65 -0.16 -0.38 7.33
N LEU A 66 -0.71 0.81 7.05
CA LEU A 66 -0.06 2.09 7.35
C LEU A 66 0.15 2.27 8.85
N LYS A 67 -0.88 1.92 9.66
CA LYS A 67 -0.73 1.94 11.11
C LYS A 67 0.36 1.00 11.60
N ALA A 68 0.51 -0.18 11.02
CA ALA A 68 1.57 -1.11 11.39
C ALA A 68 2.97 -0.53 11.12
N TYR A 69 3.17 0.14 9.99
CA TYR A 69 4.41 0.86 9.69
C TYR A 69 4.66 2.02 10.67
N HIS A 70 3.62 2.78 10.98
CA HIS A 70 3.71 3.91 11.91
C HIS A 70 4.06 3.43 13.33
N ASP A 71 3.35 2.41 13.83
CA ASP A 71 3.53 1.86 15.18
C ASP A 71 4.95 1.28 15.40
N CYS A 72 5.58 0.75 14.37
CA CYS A 72 6.94 0.22 14.47
C CYS A 72 8.04 1.26 14.21
N GLY A 73 7.67 2.53 13.98
CA GLY A 73 8.65 3.59 13.74
C GLY A 73 9.40 3.43 12.42
N PHE A 74 8.71 3.02 11.35
CA PHE A 74 9.34 2.79 10.06
C PHE A 74 9.92 4.07 9.46
N GLU A 75 11.22 4.09 9.20
CA GLU A 75 11.96 5.23 8.62
C GLU A 75 12.33 5.02 7.13
N GLY A 76 11.94 3.89 6.54
CA GLY A 76 12.22 3.59 5.15
C GLY A 76 11.30 4.34 4.17
N TYR A 77 11.49 4.09 2.89
CA TYR A 77 10.66 4.70 1.86
C TYR A 77 9.33 4.00 1.71
N ILE A 78 8.25 4.78 1.61
CA ILE A 78 6.89 4.31 1.29
C ILE A 78 6.48 4.91 -0.07
N ARG A 79 5.94 4.07 -0.96
CA ARG A 79 5.39 4.53 -2.23
C ARG A 79 4.05 3.87 -2.53
N PRO A 80 3.14 4.55 -3.25
CA PRO A 80 2.03 3.88 -3.92
C PRO A 80 2.62 3.02 -5.04
N ASP A 81 2.38 1.72 -5.03
CA ASP A 81 3.01 0.82 -5.99
C ASP A 81 2.38 0.94 -7.37
N HIS A 82 1.13 0.52 -7.50
CA HIS A 82 0.37 0.59 -8.74
C HIS A 82 -0.64 1.73 -8.70
N GLY A 83 -1.11 2.14 -9.89
CA GLY A 83 -2.19 3.08 -10.07
C GLY A 83 -3.05 2.68 -11.26
N ARG A 84 -4.36 2.75 -11.07
CA ARG A 84 -5.33 2.54 -12.14
C ARG A 84 -5.24 3.70 -13.13
N HIS A 85 -5.67 3.47 -14.37
CA HIS A 85 -5.82 4.56 -15.32
C HIS A 85 -7.03 5.40 -14.93
N LEU A 86 -6.84 6.69 -14.74
CA LEU A 86 -7.88 7.66 -14.43
C LEU A 86 -7.89 8.77 -15.47
N TRP A 87 -9.06 9.38 -15.67
CA TRP A 87 -9.32 10.55 -16.53
C TRP A 87 -8.78 10.35 -17.95
N THR A 88 -7.71 11.07 -18.32
CA THR A 88 -7.13 11.04 -19.67
C THR A 88 -6.12 9.93 -19.87
N GLU A 89 -5.80 9.16 -18.84
CA GLU A 89 -4.94 8.00 -18.95
C GLU A 89 -5.69 6.83 -19.60
N GLY A 90 -5.03 6.12 -20.49
CA GLY A 90 -5.66 4.99 -21.19
C GLY A 90 -4.66 4.16 -21.98
N PRO A 91 -5.15 3.10 -22.63
CA PRO A 91 -4.30 2.24 -23.46
C PRO A 91 -3.51 3.05 -24.49
N GLY A 92 -2.21 2.87 -24.52
CA GLY A 92 -1.29 3.57 -25.42
C GLY A 92 -0.63 4.83 -24.83
N ASN A 93 -1.22 5.44 -23.80
CA ASN A 93 -0.64 6.62 -23.14
C ASN A 93 0.13 6.31 -21.88
N VAL A 94 -0.34 5.32 -21.13
CA VAL A 94 0.26 4.92 -19.85
C VAL A 94 0.33 3.41 -19.78
N ARG A 95 1.43 2.88 -19.27
CA ARG A 95 1.60 1.45 -19.05
C ARG A 95 0.53 0.96 -18.05
N PRO A 96 -0.14 -0.17 -18.31
CA PRO A 96 -1.11 -0.76 -17.38
C PRO A 96 -0.52 -0.91 -15.96
N GLY A 97 -1.28 -0.50 -14.95
CA GLY A 97 -0.84 -0.50 -13.55
C GLY A 97 0.03 0.69 -13.14
N TYR A 98 0.31 1.64 -14.05
CA TYR A 98 1.19 2.77 -13.77
C TYR A 98 0.51 4.13 -13.96
N GLY A 99 -0.80 4.21 -13.76
CA GLY A 99 -1.57 5.45 -13.74
C GLY A 99 -0.96 6.46 -12.77
N LEU A 100 -0.62 7.65 -13.26
CA LEU A 100 0.03 8.69 -12.45
C LEU A 100 -0.96 9.33 -11.48
N TYR A 101 -2.18 9.61 -11.96
CA TYR A 101 -3.19 10.29 -11.15
C TYR A 101 -3.63 9.45 -9.95
N ASP A 102 -3.88 8.17 -10.15
CA ASP A 102 -4.28 7.27 -9.04
C ASP A 102 -3.16 7.13 -8.01
N ARG A 103 -1.90 7.09 -8.45
CA ARG A 103 -0.74 7.09 -7.54
C ARG A 103 -0.59 8.41 -6.79
N ALA A 104 -0.84 9.55 -7.44
CA ALA A 104 -0.81 10.85 -6.78
C ALA A 104 -1.92 10.97 -5.71
N LEU A 105 -3.14 10.51 -6.02
CA LEU A 105 -4.23 10.43 -5.05
C LEU A 105 -3.87 9.47 -3.90
N GLY A 106 -3.23 8.34 -4.21
CA GLY A 106 -2.75 7.39 -3.22
C GLY A 106 -1.72 7.99 -2.26
N ILE A 107 -0.76 8.78 -2.76
CA ILE A 107 0.20 9.49 -1.92
C ILE A 107 -0.51 10.43 -0.95
N MET A 108 -1.45 11.24 -1.45
CA MET A 108 -2.18 12.18 -0.60
C MET A 108 -3.03 11.49 0.47
N TYR A 109 -3.64 10.35 0.11
CA TYR A 109 -4.36 9.53 1.08
C TYR A 109 -3.43 8.99 2.17
N MET A 110 -2.28 8.42 1.80
CA MET A 110 -1.30 7.89 2.76
C MET A 110 -0.74 8.97 3.68
N LEU A 111 -0.43 10.14 3.14
CA LEU A 111 0.03 11.29 3.93
C LEU A 111 -1.03 11.74 4.94
N GLY A 112 -2.29 11.87 4.50
CA GLY A 112 -3.39 12.23 5.41
C GLY A 112 -3.63 11.21 6.52
N VAL A 113 -3.46 9.92 6.23
CA VAL A 113 -3.50 8.87 7.26
C VAL A 113 -2.33 9.01 8.24
N TRP A 114 -1.14 9.24 7.73
CA TRP A 114 0.08 9.40 8.55
C TRP A 114 -0.01 10.62 9.47
N ASP A 115 -0.40 11.77 8.92
CA ASP A 115 -0.62 13.00 9.69
C ASP A 115 -1.64 12.80 10.82
N MET A 116 -2.70 12.02 10.56
CA MET A 116 -3.69 11.72 11.58
C MET A 116 -3.12 10.81 12.67
N LEU A 117 -2.32 9.81 12.30
CA LEU A 117 -1.68 8.91 13.28
C LEU A 117 -0.70 9.68 14.16
N ASP A 118 0.13 10.56 13.60
CA ASP A 118 1.03 11.44 14.34
C ASP A 118 0.25 12.30 15.35
N LYS A 119 -0.82 12.92 14.91
CA LYS A 119 -1.66 13.77 15.77
C LYS A 119 -2.31 12.99 16.91
N LEU A 120 -2.74 11.76 16.69
CA LEU A 120 -3.31 10.90 17.72
C LEU A 120 -2.29 10.51 18.79
N GLU A 121 -1.01 10.40 18.41
CA GLU A 121 0.10 10.11 19.33
C GLU A 121 0.74 11.37 19.96
N GLY A 122 0.24 12.57 19.61
CA GLY A 122 0.74 13.83 20.13
C GLY A 122 2.08 14.28 19.55
N LYS A 123 2.37 13.83 18.34
CA LYS A 123 3.55 14.23 17.54
C LYS A 123 3.29 15.45 16.69
#